data_3eb1686df7344c83cf0841cec1d97114
#
_entry.id   3eb1686df7344c83cf0841cec1d97114
#
_cell.length_a   1.000
_cell.length_b   1.000
_cell.length_c   1.000
_cell.angle_alpha   90.00
_cell.angle_beta   90.00
_cell.angle_gamma   90.00
#
_symmetry.space_group_name_H-M   'P 1'
#
loop_
_entity.id
_entity.type
_entity.pdbx_description
1 polymer ?
#
loop_
_entity_poly.entity_id
_entity_poly.type
_entity_poly.pdbx_seq_one_letter_code
_entity_poly.pdbx_strand_id
1 'polypeptide(L)'
;GKRLKPLTDSTPKPLLKVGNKPILENILEQFIATGFHKFYISTHYKAEMVREYFGDGSNWNVSIEYIHEETPLGTAGGLGLLPNNLTKLPILVMNGDLLTKVNFEQLLNFHLQEGGAATMCVREYDFQVPYGVIKADGRRIISIQEKPIQSFFVNAGIYVLNPSILDAVDGKNYLDMT
;
A
#
# COMPACT_ATOMS: atom_id res chain seq x y z
N GLY A 1 -2.16 8.95 11.47
CA GLY A 1 -2.17 8.17 12.52
C GLY A 1 -3.03 8.35 13.77
N LYS A 2 -4.31 8.78 13.68
CA LYS A 2 -5.15 8.96 14.90
C LYS A 2 -5.27 7.69 15.77
N ARG A 3 -5.21 6.49 15.17
CA ARG A 3 -5.35 5.18 15.88
C ARG A 3 -4.11 4.79 16.69
N LEU A 4 -2.93 5.35 16.40
CA LEU A 4 -1.67 5.01 17.07
C LEU A 4 -1.18 6.11 18.03
N LYS A 5 -2.05 7.05 18.40
CA LYS A 5 -1.73 8.02 19.44
C LYS A 5 -1.52 7.33 20.79
N PRO A 6 -0.54 7.79 21.62
CA PRO A 6 0.31 8.96 21.44
C PRO A 6 1.58 8.75 20.58
N LEU A 7 1.87 7.52 20.11
CA LEU A 7 3.12 7.20 19.40
C LEU A 7 3.35 8.06 18.15
N THR A 8 2.26 8.46 17.48
CA THR A 8 2.33 9.26 16.25
C THR A 8 2.28 10.78 16.49
N ASP A 9 2.27 11.24 17.73
CA ASP A 9 2.28 12.68 18.04
C ASP A 9 3.67 13.29 17.78
N SER A 10 4.75 12.55 18.06
CA SER A 10 6.13 12.97 17.85
C SER A 10 6.78 12.37 16.60
N THR A 11 6.39 11.17 16.19
CA THR A 11 7.05 10.42 15.11
C THR A 11 6.02 10.02 14.04
N PRO A 12 6.27 10.29 12.74
CA PRO A 12 5.38 9.83 11.68
C PRO A 12 5.34 8.29 11.62
N LYS A 13 4.18 7.72 11.28
CA LYS A 13 3.95 6.28 11.30
C LYS A 13 5.03 5.45 10.56
N PRO A 14 5.53 5.85 9.37
CA PRO A 14 6.58 5.12 8.68
C PRO A 14 7.90 5.01 9.46
N LEU A 15 8.17 5.94 10.38
CA LEU A 15 9.36 5.94 11.24
C LEU A 15 9.16 5.25 12.58
N LEU A 16 7.95 4.75 12.89
CA LEU A 16 7.76 3.90 14.07
C LEU A 16 8.54 2.60 13.90
N LYS A 17 9.26 2.21 14.96
CA LYS A 17 10.12 1.03 14.92
C LYS A 17 9.31 -0.26 15.11
N VAL A 18 9.68 -1.27 14.33
CA VAL A 18 9.33 -2.67 14.54
C VAL A 18 10.63 -3.44 14.68
N GLY A 19 10.87 -3.96 15.87
CA GLY A 19 12.21 -4.37 16.27
C GLY A 19 13.13 -3.16 16.46
N ASN A 20 14.27 -3.14 15.78
CA ASN A 20 15.27 -2.08 15.87
C ASN A 20 15.22 -1.04 14.74
N LYS A 21 14.41 -1.27 13.71
CA LYS A 21 14.33 -0.45 12.49
C LYS A 21 12.94 0.14 12.27
N PRO A 22 12.81 1.33 11.64
CA PRO A 22 11.54 1.86 11.16
C PRO A 22 10.78 0.90 10.26
N ILE A 23 9.45 0.99 10.26
CA ILE A 23 8.60 0.20 9.34
C ILE A 23 9.03 0.44 7.89
N LEU A 24 9.20 1.70 7.48
CA LEU A 24 9.56 2.05 6.11
C LEU A 24 10.95 1.55 5.71
N GLU A 25 11.91 1.48 6.65
CA GLU A 25 13.23 0.89 6.38
C GLU A 25 13.14 -0.61 6.12
N ASN A 26 12.34 -1.33 6.91
CA ASN A 26 12.09 -2.77 6.66
C ASN A 26 11.47 -2.99 5.27
N ILE A 27 10.55 -2.13 4.85
CA ILE A 27 9.94 -2.17 3.52
C ILE A 27 10.98 -1.91 2.44
N LEU A 28 11.79 -0.85 2.60
CA LEU A 28 12.83 -0.46 1.65
C LEU A 28 13.83 -1.61 1.44
N GLU A 29 14.31 -2.22 2.53
CA GLU A 29 15.25 -3.35 2.46
C GLU A 29 14.67 -4.58 1.76
N GLN A 30 13.37 -4.87 1.95
CA GLN A 30 12.71 -5.95 1.20
C GLN A 30 12.68 -5.69 -0.30
N PHE A 31 12.42 -4.46 -0.71
CA PHE A 31 12.48 -4.08 -2.12
C PHE A 31 13.90 -4.17 -2.67
N ILE A 32 14.90 -3.67 -1.94
CA ILE A 32 16.30 -3.73 -2.34
C ILE A 32 16.75 -5.18 -2.52
N ALA A 33 16.36 -6.08 -1.61
CA ALA A 33 16.68 -7.51 -1.70
C ALA A 33 16.10 -8.18 -2.96
N THR A 34 15.06 -7.60 -3.57
CA THR A 34 14.45 -8.06 -4.83
C THR A 34 14.91 -7.26 -6.06
N GLY A 35 15.94 -6.41 -5.91
CA GLY A 35 16.60 -5.71 -7.02
C GLY A 35 16.03 -4.33 -7.35
N PHE A 36 15.08 -3.82 -6.58
CA PHE A 36 14.61 -2.43 -6.75
C PHE A 36 15.68 -1.44 -6.26
N HIS A 37 15.92 -0.38 -7.03
CA HIS A 37 16.97 0.59 -6.73
C HIS A 37 16.53 2.05 -6.91
N LYS A 38 15.31 2.31 -7.38
CA LYS A 38 14.73 3.65 -7.52
C LYS A 38 13.41 3.72 -6.79
N PHE A 39 13.30 4.69 -5.88
CA PHE A 39 12.16 4.82 -4.99
C PHE A 39 11.61 6.24 -5.00
N TYR A 40 10.30 6.34 -4.92
CA TYR A 40 9.56 7.57 -4.68
C TYR A 40 8.80 7.44 -3.37
N ILE A 41 9.08 8.31 -2.41
CA ILE A 41 8.41 8.30 -1.12
C ILE A 41 7.45 9.50 -1.07
N SER A 42 6.14 9.21 -1.08
CA SER A 42 5.14 10.25 -0.86
C SER A 42 5.08 10.62 0.62
N THR A 43 5.12 11.92 0.89
CA THR A 43 5.19 12.48 2.22
C THR A 43 4.26 13.67 2.37
N HIS A 44 3.56 13.74 3.51
CA HIS A 44 2.74 14.88 3.89
C HIS A 44 3.07 15.29 5.34
N TYR A 45 2.67 14.49 6.32
CA TYR A 45 2.87 14.79 7.74
C TYR A 45 4.30 14.52 8.18
N LYS A 46 4.98 15.54 8.74
CA LYS A 46 6.38 15.46 9.22
C LYS A 46 7.34 14.92 8.16
N ALA A 47 7.19 15.41 6.93
CA ALA A 47 7.99 15.01 5.78
C ALA A 47 9.51 15.15 6.03
N GLU A 48 9.91 16.21 6.75
CA GLU A 48 11.33 16.49 7.05
C GLU A 48 11.99 15.35 7.84
N MET A 49 11.28 14.76 8.81
CA MET A 49 11.82 13.64 9.59
C MET A 49 12.10 12.41 8.71
N VAL A 50 11.25 12.16 7.72
CA VAL A 50 11.43 11.04 6.78
C VAL A 50 12.62 11.34 5.85
N ARG A 51 12.72 12.57 5.34
CA ARG A 51 13.83 13.02 4.50
C ARG A 51 15.16 12.97 5.25
N GLU A 52 15.18 13.42 6.50
CA GLU A 52 16.39 13.39 7.33
C GLU A 52 16.87 11.96 7.59
N TYR A 53 15.93 11.03 7.78
CA TYR A 53 16.27 9.63 8.05
C TYR A 53 16.83 8.91 6.82
N PHE A 54 16.14 9.02 5.67
CA PHE A 54 16.47 8.24 4.48
C PHE A 54 17.41 8.98 3.50
N GLY A 55 17.51 10.31 3.61
CA GLY A 55 18.34 11.11 2.69
C GLY A 55 17.95 10.88 1.24
N ASP A 56 18.95 10.78 0.38
CA ASP A 56 18.82 10.47 -1.05
C ASP A 56 18.88 8.95 -1.35
N GLY A 57 18.99 8.10 -0.32
CA GLY A 57 19.10 6.66 -0.45
C GLY A 57 20.54 6.13 -0.58
N SER A 58 21.54 6.98 -0.61
CA SER A 58 22.95 6.59 -0.78
C SER A 58 23.45 5.61 0.29
N ASN A 59 22.92 5.69 1.52
CA ASN A 59 23.24 4.76 2.59
C ASN A 59 22.83 3.31 2.30
N TRP A 60 21.91 3.10 1.38
CA TRP A 60 21.43 1.77 0.94
C TRP A 60 21.81 1.47 -0.53
N ASN A 61 22.68 2.30 -1.15
CA ASN A 61 23.07 2.20 -2.56
C ASN A 61 21.86 2.24 -3.53
N VAL A 62 20.86 3.05 -3.22
CA VAL A 62 19.66 3.28 -4.04
C VAL A 62 19.40 4.76 -4.23
N SER A 63 18.47 5.10 -5.12
CA SER A 63 18.00 6.47 -5.32
C SER A 63 16.64 6.64 -4.67
N ILE A 64 16.48 7.64 -3.80
CA ILE A 64 15.21 8.01 -3.18
C ILE A 64 14.89 9.46 -3.57
N GLU A 65 13.73 9.63 -4.19
CA GLU A 65 13.11 10.92 -4.46
C GLU A 65 11.85 11.08 -3.62
N TYR A 66 11.52 12.32 -3.25
CA TYR A 66 10.36 12.59 -2.39
C TYR A 66 9.28 13.34 -3.15
N ILE A 67 8.07 12.84 -3.03
CA ILE A 67 6.86 13.50 -3.51
C ILE A 67 6.22 14.19 -2.32
N HIS A 68 6.06 15.51 -2.39
CA HIS A 68 5.41 16.28 -1.35
C HIS A 68 3.94 16.51 -1.69
N GLU A 69 3.06 16.02 -0.84
CA GLU A 69 1.63 16.30 -0.92
C GLU A 69 1.32 17.52 -0.05
N GLU A 70 0.94 18.65 -0.65
CA GLU A 70 0.50 19.85 0.10
C GLU A 70 -0.77 19.57 0.90
N THR A 71 -1.66 18.78 0.32
CA THR A 71 -2.87 18.25 0.94
C THR A 71 -2.91 16.74 0.78
N PRO A 72 -3.54 15.98 1.69
CA PRO A 72 -3.70 14.53 1.51
C PRO A 72 -4.44 14.21 0.22
N LEU A 73 -3.77 13.51 -0.70
CA LEU A 73 -4.34 13.16 -2.01
C LEU A 73 -4.94 11.75 -2.07
N GLY A 74 -4.96 11.03 -0.96
CA GLY A 74 -5.40 9.63 -0.91
C GLY A 74 -4.31 8.66 -1.37
N THR A 75 -4.66 7.40 -1.55
CA THR A 75 -3.69 6.35 -1.86
C THR A 75 -3.26 6.33 -3.34
N ALA A 76 -4.01 6.98 -4.23
CA ALA A 76 -3.73 7.04 -5.66
C ALA A 76 -3.37 8.44 -6.15
N GLY A 77 -3.93 9.51 -5.56
CA GLY A 77 -3.75 10.87 -6.06
C GLY A 77 -2.30 11.34 -6.08
N GLY A 78 -1.49 10.90 -5.10
CA GLY A 78 -0.04 11.18 -5.07
C GLY A 78 0.74 10.64 -6.27
N LEU A 79 0.20 9.65 -7.00
CA LEU A 79 0.83 9.12 -8.22
C LEU A 79 0.90 10.16 -9.34
N GLY A 80 -0.06 11.09 -9.40
CA GLY A 80 -0.05 12.19 -10.37
C GLY A 80 1.03 13.24 -10.13
N LEU A 81 1.75 13.18 -9.01
CA LEU A 81 2.91 14.02 -8.70
C LEU A 81 4.24 13.37 -9.10
N LEU A 82 4.22 12.15 -9.61
CA LEU A 82 5.42 11.48 -10.11
C LEU A 82 5.99 12.23 -11.33
N PRO A 83 7.32 12.22 -11.52
CA PRO A 83 7.94 12.87 -12.68
C PRO A 83 7.44 12.29 -14.01
N ASN A 84 7.20 13.14 -15.00
CA ASN A 84 6.73 12.73 -16.34
C ASN A 84 7.75 11.90 -17.14
N ASN A 85 9.01 11.85 -16.69
CA ASN A 85 10.10 11.12 -17.34
C ASN A 85 10.35 9.73 -16.73
N LEU A 86 9.35 9.14 -16.07
CA LEU A 86 9.44 7.77 -15.58
C LEU A 86 9.72 6.79 -16.72
N THR A 87 10.42 5.72 -16.38
CA THR A 87 10.61 4.59 -17.29
C THR A 87 9.26 3.98 -17.67
N LYS A 88 9.18 3.37 -18.85
CA LYS A 88 7.97 2.63 -19.28
C LYS A 88 7.77 1.29 -18.55
N LEU A 89 8.46 1.08 -17.45
CA LEU A 89 8.34 -0.13 -16.62
C LEU A 89 7.14 -0.03 -15.68
N PRO A 90 6.53 -1.15 -15.30
CA PRO A 90 5.51 -1.17 -14.27
C PRO A 90 6.00 -0.55 -12.97
N ILE A 91 5.08 0.10 -12.26
CA ILE A 91 5.35 0.79 -11.00
C ILE A 91 4.75 -0.07 -9.88
N LEU A 92 5.56 -0.45 -8.90
CA LEU A 92 5.07 -1.07 -7.69
C LEU A 92 4.75 -0.01 -6.65
N VAL A 93 3.51 0.00 -6.18
CA VAL A 93 2.98 0.95 -5.19
C VAL A 93 2.63 0.20 -3.92
N MET A 94 3.05 0.72 -2.79
CA MET A 94 2.77 0.09 -1.49
C MET A 94 2.55 1.16 -0.42
N ASN A 95 1.60 0.91 0.48
CA ASN A 95 1.43 1.74 1.65
C ASN A 95 2.67 1.65 2.56
N GLY A 96 3.21 2.80 2.96
CA GLY A 96 4.47 2.92 3.72
C GLY A 96 4.40 2.47 5.19
N ASP A 97 3.35 1.76 5.57
CA ASP A 97 3.11 1.29 6.94
C ASP A 97 2.72 -0.20 7.02
N LEU A 98 3.01 -0.95 5.97
CA LEU A 98 2.72 -2.37 5.86
C LEU A 98 3.96 -3.22 6.15
N LEU A 99 3.77 -4.29 6.91
CA LEU A 99 4.72 -5.39 7.00
C LEU A 99 4.13 -6.60 6.29
N THR A 100 4.86 -7.12 5.31
CA THR A 100 4.37 -8.20 4.44
C THR A 100 5.45 -9.23 4.16
N LYS A 101 5.02 -10.43 3.76
CA LYS A 101 5.88 -11.49 3.22
C LYS A 101 5.64 -11.69 1.72
N VAL A 102 5.02 -10.73 1.06
CA VAL A 102 4.78 -10.80 -0.40
C VAL A 102 6.10 -10.91 -1.13
N ASN A 103 6.17 -11.85 -2.07
CA ASN A 103 7.28 -11.94 -3.01
C ASN A 103 7.04 -10.94 -4.15
N PHE A 104 7.77 -9.83 -4.15
CA PHE A 104 7.59 -8.76 -5.14
C PHE A 104 8.00 -9.16 -6.55
N GLU A 105 8.97 -10.06 -6.71
CA GLU A 105 9.35 -10.60 -8.01
C GLU A 105 8.20 -11.44 -8.61
N GLN A 106 7.61 -12.34 -7.82
CA GLN A 106 6.45 -13.13 -8.26
C GLN A 106 5.25 -12.23 -8.60
N LEU A 107 5.00 -11.20 -7.80
CA LEU A 107 3.93 -10.24 -8.06
C LEU A 107 4.13 -9.50 -9.38
N LEU A 108 5.35 -9.04 -9.65
CA LEU A 108 5.69 -8.36 -10.91
C LEU A 108 5.56 -9.30 -12.11
N ASN A 109 6.08 -10.53 -11.97
CA ASN A 109 5.97 -11.55 -13.04
C ASN A 109 4.51 -11.89 -13.33
N PHE A 110 3.67 -12.03 -12.31
CA PHE A 110 2.23 -12.24 -12.47
C PHE A 110 1.59 -11.07 -13.23
N HIS A 111 1.87 -9.83 -12.85
CA HIS A 111 1.34 -8.65 -13.54
C HIS A 111 1.71 -8.64 -15.03
N LEU A 112 2.98 -8.95 -15.35
CA LEU A 112 3.47 -8.98 -16.73
C LEU A 112 2.84 -10.11 -17.55
N GLN A 113 2.58 -11.27 -16.95
CA GLN A 113 1.96 -12.41 -17.60
C GLN A 113 0.48 -12.18 -17.89
N GLU A 114 -0.25 -11.61 -16.94
CA GLU A 114 -1.69 -11.35 -17.08
C GLU A 114 -2.00 -10.16 -18.01
N GLY A 115 -1.04 -9.23 -18.20
CA GLY A 115 -1.15 -8.10 -19.14
C GLY A 115 -2.21 -7.08 -18.78
N GLY A 116 -2.71 -7.07 -17.53
CA GLY A 116 -3.67 -6.09 -17.03
C GLY A 116 -3.05 -4.72 -16.82
N ALA A 117 -3.86 -3.65 -16.81
CA ALA A 117 -3.39 -2.31 -16.51
C ALA A 117 -2.96 -2.13 -15.05
N ALA A 118 -3.56 -2.88 -14.13
CA ALA A 118 -3.25 -2.89 -12.71
C ALA A 118 -3.39 -4.30 -12.13
N THR A 119 -2.55 -4.62 -11.15
CA THR A 119 -2.65 -5.81 -10.31
C THR A 119 -2.70 -5.38 -8.85
N MET A 120 -3.63 -5.91 -8.07
CA MET A 120 -3.81 -5.62 -6.65
C MET A 120 -3.55 -6.88 -5.85
N CYS A 121 -2.74 -6.76 -4.79
CA CYS A 121 -2.66 -7.81 -3.78
C CYS A 121 -3.89 -7.77 -2.88
N VAL A 122 -4.45 -8.94 -2.63
CA VAL A 122 -5.57 -9.11 -1.70
C VAL A 122 -5.17 -10.07 -0.58
N ARG A 123 -5.83 -9.93 0.55
CA ARG A 123 -5.72 -10.84 1.68
C ARG A 123 -7.09 -11.42 1.97
N GLU A 124 -7.15 -12.73 2.18
CA GLU A 124 -8.35 -13.36 2.72
C GLU A 124 -8.58 -12.92 4.17
N TYR A 125 -9.81 -12.56 4.46
CA TYR A 125 -10.26 -12.14 5.78
C TYR A 125 -11.53 -12.89 6.13
N ASP A 126 -11.45 -13.70 7.19
CA ASP A 126 -12.55 -14.48 7.72
C ASP A 126 -13.28 -13.73 8.82
N PHE A 127 -14.58 -13.62 8.68
CA PHE A 127 -15.48 -13.06 9.70
C PHE A 127 -16.44 -14.14 10.16
N GLN A 128 -16.33 -14.55 11.42
CA GLN A 128 -17.27 -15.47 12.04
C GLN A 128 -18.45 -14.70 12.66
N VAL A 129 -19.65 -14.99 12.19
CA VAL A 129 -20.86 -14.48 12.83
C VAL A 129 -21.08 -15.27 14.14
N PRO A 130 -21.10 -14.62 15.32
CA PRO A 130 -21.14 -15.34 16.61
C PRO A 130 -22.52 -15.92 16.97
N TYR A 131 -23.45 -15.98 16.01
CA TYR A 131 -24.86 -16.42 16.18
C TYR A 131 -25.28 -17.35 15.05
N GLY A 132 -26.37 -18.05 15.26
CA GLY A 132 -27.08 -18.76 14.19
C GLY A 132 -27.64 -17.77 13.16
N VAL A 133 -27.23 -17.92 11.89
CA VAL A 133 -27.74 -17.12 10.78
C VAL A 133 -28.89 -17.82 10.10
N ILE A 134 -30.01 -17.12 10.00
CA ILE A 134 -31.27 -17.64 9.41
C ILE A 134 -31.35 -17.13 7.96
N LYS A 135 -31.52 -18.06 7.02
CA LYS A 135 -31.92 -17.73 5.66
C LYS A 135 -33.44 -17.90 5.55
N ALA A 136 -34.12 -16.84 5.15
CA ALA A 136 -35.58 -16.83 5.01
C ALA A 136 -35.99 -16.47 3.57
N ASP A 137 -37.17 -16.99 3.17
CA ASP A 137 -37.92 -16.56 1.99
C ASP A 137 -39.30 -16.07 2.46
N GLY A 138 -39.51 -14.79 2.42
CA GLY A 138 -40.67 -14.15 3.03
C GLY A 138 -40.76 -14.48 4.53
N ARG A 139 -41.80 -15.23 4.91
CA ARG A 139 -42.06 -15.66 6.30
C ARG A 139 -41.58 -17.09 6.62
N ARG A 140 -40.98 -17.77 5.64
CA ARG A 140 -40.54 -19.18 5.81
C ARG A 140 -39.02 -19.21 6.06
N ILE A 141 -38.62 -19.93 7.09
CA ILE A 141 -37.20 -20.26 7.34
C ILE A 141 -36.81 -21.37 6.35
N ILE A 142 -35.79 -21.11 5.54
CA ILE A 142 -35.20 -22.05 4.58
C ILE A 142 -34.07 -22.86 5.24
N SER A 143 -33.18 -22.18 5.97
CA SER A 143 -32.07 -22.84 6.66
C SER A 143 -31.60 -22.02 7.85
N ILE A 144 -30.91 -22.68 8.76
CA ILE A 144 -30.20 -22.08 9.89
C ILE A 144 -28.78 -22.61 9.82
N GLN A 145 -27.82 -21.71 9.88
CA GLN A 145 -26.37 -22.04 9.90
C GLN A 145 -25.79 -21.49 11.20
N GLU A 146 -25.27 -22.37 12.03
CA GLU A 146 -24.71 -21.98 13.32
C GLU A 146 -23.30 -21.42 13.11
N LYS A 147 -23.07 -20.17 13.61
CA LYS A 147 -21.78 -19.48 13.61
C LYS A 147 -21.02 -19.58 12.28
N PRO A 148 -21.66 -19.22 11.15
CA PRO A 148 -20.98 -19.33 9.85
C PRO A 148 -19.76 -18.43 9.76
N ILE A 149 -18.73 -18.91 9.05
CA ILE A 149 -17.59 -18.11 8.64
C ILE A 149 -17.88 -17.57 7.23
N GLN A 150 -17.71 -16.27 7.07
CA GLN A 150 -17.75 -15.61 5.76
C GLN A 150 -16.36 -15.12 5.42
N SER A 151 -15.84 -15.52 4.27
CA SER A 151 -14.53 -15.12 3.77
C SER A 151 -14.66 -14.01 2.74
N PHE A 152 -13.80 -13.00 2.86
CA PHE A 152 -13.75 -11.86 1.98
C PHE A 152 -12.30 -11.63 1.51
N PHE A 153 -12.12 -11.22 0.26
CA PHE A 153 -10.86 -10.65 -0.17
C PHE A 153 -10.83 -9.17 0.18
N VAL A 154 -9.85 -8.78 0.99
CA VAL A 154 -9.65 -7.38 1.36
C VAL A 154 -8.38 -6.84 0.74
N ASN A 155 -8.40 -5.57 0.38
CA ASN A 155 -7.26 -4.87 -0.21
C ASN A 155 -6.07 -4.89 0.75
N ALA A 156 -4.92 -5.39 0.27
CA ALA A 156 -3.68 -5.47 1.05
C ALA A 156 -2.82 -4.19 0.98
N GLY A 157 -3.19 -3.20 0.16
CA GLY A 157 -2.44 -1.95 0.00
C GLY A 157 -1.11 -2.11 -0.77
N ILE A 158 -1.04 -3.08 -1.68
CA ILE A 158 0.11 -3.35 -2.54
C ILE A 158 -0.41 -3.53 -3.96
N TYR A 159 0.20 -2.82 -4.93
CA TYR A 159 -0.27 -2.77 -6.30
C TYR A 159 0.90 -2.78 -7.28
N VAL A 160 0.67 -3.31 -8.47
CA VAL A 160 1.54 -3.09 -9.64
C VAL A 160 0.70 -2.40 -10.70
N LEU A 161 1.21 -1.30 -11.23
CA LEU A 161 0.52 -0.44 -12.18
C LEU A 161 1.33 -0.28 -13.45
N ASN A 162 0.69 -0.38 -14.60
CA ASN A 162 1.30 0.07 -15.85
C ASN A 162 1.42 1.60 -15.85
N PRO A 163 2.51 2.18 -16.39
CA PRO A 163 2.71 3.63 -16.43
C PRO A 163 1.56 4.41 -17.08
N SER A 164 0.84 3.80 -18.03
CA SER A 164 -0.31 4.42 -18.68
C SER A 164 -1.45 4.81 -17.73
N ILE A 165 -1.50 4.21 -16.53
CA ILE A 165 -2.49 4.60 -15.51
C ILE A 165 -2.21 6.01 -14.98
N LEU A 166 -0.95 6.45 -14.97
CA LEU A 166 -0.58 7.78 -14.48
C LEU A 166 -1.23 8.90 -15.30
N ASP A 167 -1.50 8.66 -16.58
CA ASP A 167 -2.17 9.63 -17.47
C ASP A 167 -3.59 9.97 -16.99
N ALA A 168 -4.20 9.08 -16.19
CA ALA A 168 -5.54 9.27 -15.62
C ALA A 168 -5.53 9.95 -14.24
N VAL A 169 -4.35 10.19 -13.64
CA VAL A 169 -4.22 10.77 -12.30
C VAL A 169 -3.63 12.17 -12.39
N ASP A 170 -4.42 13.18 -12.03
CA ASP A 170 -4.06 14.60 -12.22
C ASP A 170 -3.12 15.18 -11.13
N GLY A 171 -2.91 14.46 -10.03
CA GLY A 171 -2.10 14.91 -8.90
C GLY A 171 -2.68 16.11 -8.13
N LYS A 172 -3.94 16.47 -8.33
CA LYS A 172 -4.59 17.63 -7.71
C LYS A 172 -5.77 17.25 -6.83
N ASN A 173 -6.48 16.20 -7.22
CA ASN A 173 -7.69 15.76 -6.56
C ASN A 173 -7.42 14.54 -5.67
N TYR A 174 -8.20 14.45 -4.57
CA TYR A 174 -8.19 13.26 -3.73
C TYR A 174 -8.66 12.04 -4.55
N LEU A 175 -7.86 10.99 -4.56
CA LEU A 175 -8.16 9.73 -5.23
C LEU A 175 -7.61 8.56 -4.40
N ASP A 176 -8.47 7.59 -4.10
CA ASP A 176 -8.05 6.32 -3.49
C ASP A 176 -7.91 5.21 -4.53
N MET A 177 -7.13 4.18 -4.18
CA MET A 177 -6.94 2.95 -4.97
C MET A 177 -8.14 1.98 -4.89
N THR A 178 -9.25 2.44 -4.33
CA THR A 178 -10.49 1.65 -4.14
C THR A 178 -11.67 2.36 -4.72
#